data_084bdef9fa717b979ecf61b7db461a2b
#
_entry.id   084bdef9fa717b979ecf61b7db461a2b
#
_cell.length_a   1.000
_cell.length_b   1.000
_cell.length_c   1.000
_cell.angle_alpha   90.00
_cell.angle_beta   90.00
_cell.angle_gamma   90.00
#
_symmetry.space_group_name_H-M   'P 1'
#
loop_
_entity.id
_entity.type
_entity.pdbx_description
1 polymer ?
#
loop_
_entity_poly.entity_id
_entity_poly.type
_entity_poly.pdbx_seq_one_letter_code
_entity_poly.pdbx_strand_id
1 'polypeptide(L)'
;MTLLSAQTLSKNVRSFDYDRNAVDVGIVHFGIGNFHRAHQAVYVDDLLSTGETQWGITGISLRSSTMRDKLKPQGYLYTLAILGNSTEYRIIGAINNVLVAPSEPDAVINLIGKPSTQLISSTITEKGYGLASGEVDFSRADIQAEAASLESPTTIYGFLARGIIQRVQNELNSKLTIMCCDNISKGGEFLKSGVEHLLNIHAPEALSWARQNVSFISSMVDRVSPATDDALKDSVLRDTNCVDAAPVSTEPFTQWVIEDNFAGARPNFDKVGAVFVNDIEPFERMKLRYLNAAHTMASTLGYLSGDTYVHEALERPEIFKFMSDALYKNVLPNAAVPRGYDGGDYIEDVINRFQNSSLPYANLQVGTDSSQKIQQRWFPTIDQALINKADTSYFAFCLGAWVIFIREALQNNVLNDPKTSNFKDVKTADLNEVIESYLKTANADQFKFFKNANFMNSVNQHAQAVIAKGVKQAIIDF
;
A
#
# COMPACT_ATOMS: atom_id res chain seq x y z
N MET A 1 -1.12 -1.83 36.36
CA MET A 1 -1.30 -1.90 34.89
C MET A 1 -0.79 -3.24 34.44
N THR A 2 -1.59 -4.00 33.70
CA THR A 2 -1.25 -5.39 33.35
C THR A 2 -0.86 -5.44 31.89
N LEU A 3 0.23 -6.15 31.57
CA LEU A 3 0.65 -6.36 30.18
C LEU A 3 -0.41 -7.20 29.46
N LEU A 4 -0.69 -6.88 28.21
CA LEU A 4 -1.58 -7.67 27.35
C LEU A 4 -1.08 -9.12 27.27
N SER A 5 -1.96 -10.07 27.57
CA SER A 5 -1.72 -11.51 27.48
C SER A 5 -3.04 -12.25 27.34
N ALA A 6 -3.02 -13.53 27.00
CA ALA A 6 -4.23 -14.33 26.89
C ALA A 6 -5.04 -14.41 28.22
N GLN A 7 -4.36 -14.25 29.37
CA GLN A 7 -4.98 -14.25 30.70
C GLN A 7 -5.55 -12.86 31.11
N THR A 8 -5.15 -11.78 30.43
CA THR A 8 -5.51 -10.41 30.81
C THR A 8 -6.48 -9.76 29.82
N LEU A 9 -7.06 -10.53 28.91
CA LEU A 9 -8.03 -10.01 27.92
C LEU A 9 -9.21 -9.36 28.62
N SER A 10 -9.49 -8.11 28.27
CA SER A 10 -10.65 -7.39 28.77
C SER A 10 -11.94 -8.02 28.18
N LYS A 11 -12.92 -8.31 29.03
CA LYS A 11 -14.22 -8.84 28.59
C LYS A 11 -15.00 -7.87 27.69
N ASN A 12 -14.61 -6.61 27.69
CA ASN A 12 -15.27 -5.55 26.91
C ASN A 12 -14.60 -5.30 25.56
N VAL A 13 -13.51 -6.02 25.24
CA VAL A 13 -12.79 -5.88 23.97
C VAL A 13 -13.00 -7.14 23.15
N ARG A 14 -13.40 -7.00 21.89
CA ARG A 14 -13.50 -8.14 20.96
C ARG A 14 -12.16 -8.86 20.90
N SER A 15 -12.14 -10.17 21.03
CA SER A 15 -10.96 -11.00 20.93
C SER A 15 -11.22 -12.17 19.99
N PHE A 16 -10.16 -12.87 19.59
CA PHE A 16 -10.26 -14.15 18.89
C PHE A 16 -11.02 -15.17 19.74
N ASP A 17 -11.72 -16.11 19.09
CA ASP A 17 -12.56 -17.14 19.69
C ASP A 17 -12.07 -18.58 19.39
N TYR A 18 -10.85 -18.72 18.85
CA TYR A 18 -10.21 -20.00 18.56
C TYR A 18 -9.11 -20.33 19.59
N ASP A 19 -8.80 -21.63 19.75
CA ASP A 19 -7.67 -22.08 20.57
C ASP A 19 -6.34 -21.89 19.83
N ARG A 20 -5.56 -20.90 20.23
CA ARG A 20 -4.25 -20.60 19.65
C ARG A 20 -3.23 -21.74 19.77
N ASN A 21 -3.38 -22.65 20.74
CA ASN A 21 -2.51 -23.82 20.87
C ASN A 21 -2.81 -24.89 19.82
N ALA A 22 -4.01 -24.88 19.24
CA ALA A 22 -4.41 -25.76 18.16
C ALA A 22 -4.13 -25.16 16.76
N VAL A 23 -3.52 -23.97 16.69
CA VAL A 23 -3.22 -23.30 15.41
C VAL A 23 -1.85 -23.74 14.90
N ASP A 24 -1.85 -24.36 13.73
CA ASP A 24 -0.63 -24.67 12.98
C ASP A 24 -0.15 -23.48 12.14
N VAL A 25 1.17 -23.44 11.88
CA VAL A 25 1.77 -22.40 11.06
C VAL A 25 1.79 -22.82 9.60
N GLY A 26 0.84 -22.29 8.83
CA GLY A 26 0.77 -22.46 7.37
C GLY A 26 1.29 -21.24 6.59
N ILE A 27 1.38 -20.08 7.25
CA ILE A 27 1.80 -18.82 6.64
C ILE A 27 3.12 -18.35 7.25
N VAL A 28 4.07 -18.02 6.38
CA VAL A 28 5.28 -17.26 6.70
C VAL A 28 5.16 -15.87 6.11
N HIS A 29 5.26 -14.82 6.96
CA HIS A 29 5.11 -13.45 6.50
C HIS A 29 6.36 -12.62 6.70
N PHE A 30 6.91 -12.06 5.62
CA PHE A 30 8.04 -11.12 5.66
C PHE A 30 7.55 -9.69 5.84
N GLY A 31 7.94 -9.04 6.94
CA GLY A 31 7.58 -7.67 7.23
C GLY A 31 6.45 -7.51 8.25
N ILE A 32 6.75 -7.61 9.55
CA ILE A 32 5.78 -7.46 10.66
C ILE A 32 5.53 -5.98 11.01
N GLY A 33 5.25 -5.19 9.99
CA GLY A 33 4.93 -3.77 10.14
C GLY A 33 3.49 -3.51 10.60
N ASN A 34 3.15 -2.21 10.72
CA ASN A 34 1.79 -1.81 11.07
C ASN A 34 0.79 -2.27 10.04
N PHE A 35 1.13 -2.14 8.75
CA PHE A 35 0.23 -2.50 7.66
C PHE A 35 -0.15 -3.98 7.70
N HIS A 36 0.83 -4.90 7.80
CA HIS A 36 0.54 -6.33 7.92
C HIS A 36 -0.38 -6.62 9.11
N ARG A 37 -0.07 -6.04 10.29
CA ARG A 37 -0.83 -6.28 11.52
C ARG A 37 -2.24 -5.67 11.48
N ALA A 38 -2.45 -4.62 10.68
CA ALA A 38 -3.75 -3.98 10.48
C ALA A 38 -4.53 -4.57 9.30
N HIS A 39 -3.93 -5.38 8.44
CA HIS A 39 -4.55 -5.90 7.21
C HIS A 39 -4.51 -7.43 7.14
N GLN A 40 -3.45 -8.05 6.59
CA GLN A 40 -3.42 -9.50 6.36
C GLN A 40 -3.64 -10.32 7.63
N ALA A 41 -3.02 -9.91 8.74
CA ALA A 41 -3.16 -10.62 10.01
C ALA A 41 -4.60 -10.56 10.56
N VAL A 42 -5.39 -9.54 10.21
CA VAL A 42 -6.82 -9.45 10.57
C VAL A 42 -7.63 -10.45 9.77
N TYR A 43 -7.40 -10.57 8.45
CA TYR A 43 -8.06 -11.59 7.62
C TYR A 43 -7.72 -13.01 8.07
N VAL A 44 -6.46 -13.25 8.47
CA VAL A 44 -6.06 -14.56 9.02
C VAL A 44 -6.72 -14.81 10.37
N ASP A 45 -6.81 -13.83 11.25
CA ASP A 45 -7.48 -13.94 12.55
C ASP A 45 -8.98 -14.27 12.39
N ASP A 46 -9.65 -13.62 11.44
CA ASP A 46 -11.04 -13.94 11.08
C ASP A 46 -11.16 -15.35 10.47
N LEU A 47 -10.22 -15.77 9.63
CA LEU A 47 -10.22 -17.10 9.03
C LEU A 47 -10.02 -18.20 10.08
N LEU A 48 -9.11 -18.01 11.04
CA LEU A 48 -8.92 -18.94 12.15
C LEU A 48 -10.19 -19.11 12.98
N SER A 49 -10.97 -18.05 13.17
CA SER A 49 -12.28 -18.07 13.83
C SER A 49 -13.34 -18.88 13.07
N THR A 50 -13.15 -19.15 11.77
CA THR A 50 -14.02 -20.07 11.00
C THR A 50 -13.67 -21.55 11.18
N GLY A 51 -12.60 -21.86 11.94
CA GLY A 51 -12.12 -23.22 12.17
C GLY A 51 -10.98 -23.68 11.25
N GLU A 52 -10.48 -22.81 10.38
CA GLU A 52 -9.33 -23.11 9.49
C GLU A 52 -8.00 -22.91 10.22
N THR A 53 -7.74 -23.71 11.23
CA THR A 53 -6.61 -23.55 12.18
C THR A 53 -5.22 -23.81 11.61
N GLN A 54 -5.11 -24.28 10.36
CA GLN A 54 -3.82 -24.52 9.69
C GLN A 54 -3.13 -23.27 9.15
N TRP A 55 -3.73 -22.07 9.28
CA TRP A 55 -3.25 -20.84 8.65
C TRP A 55 -2.63 -19.82 9.62
N GLY A 56 -2.16 -20.23 10.79
CA GLY A 56 -1.43 -19.34 11.69
C GLY A 56 -0.16 -18.76 11.06
N ILE A 57 0.27 -17.59 11.55
CA ILE A 57 1.36 -16.81 10.99
C ILE A 57 2.62 -16.93 11.85
N THR A 58 3.77 -17.26 11.23
CA THR A 58 5.08 -16.86 11.74
C THR A 58 5.60 -15.68 10.94
N GLY A 59 5.85 -14.57 11.64
CA GLY A 59 6.39 -13.36 11.04
C GLY A 59 7.90 -13.38 10.94
N ILE A 60 8.44 -12.75 9.89
CA ILE A 60 9.89 -12.58 9.69
C ILE A 60 10.23 -11.10 9.67
N SER A 61 11.13 -10.69 10.57
CA SER A 61 11.71 -9.35 10.55
C SER A 61 13.05 -9.38 9.84
N LEU A 62 13.16 -8.69 8.70
CA LEU A 62 14.38 -8.69 7.86
C LEU A 62 15.52 -7.84 8.42
N ARG A 63 15.24 -6.92 9.37
CA ARG A 63 16.24 -5.90 9.78
C ARG A 63 16.53 -5.86 11.27
N SER A 64 15.50 -5.86 12.11
CA SER A 64 15.67 -5.63 13.55
C SER A 64 14.77 -6.51 14.40
N SER A 65 15.15 -6.70 15.66
CA SER A 65 14.38 -7.45 16.66
C SER A 65 13.22 -6.62 17.26
N THR A 66 13.12 -5.32 16.95
CA THR A 66 12.23 -4.38 17.63
C THR A 66 10.79 -4.88 17.75
N MET A 67 10.22 -5.44 16.68
CA MET A 67 8.83 -5.90 16.70
C MET A 67 8.69 -7.22 17.47
N ARG A 68 9.64 -8.15 17.33
CA ARG A 68 9.67 -9.37 18.15
C ARG A 68 9.74 -9.04 19.63
N ASP A 69 10.64 -8.12 20.02
CA ASP A 69 10.90 -7.78 21.41
C ASP A 69 9.68 -7.09 22.06
N LYS A 70 8.85 -6.40 21.27
CA LYS A 70 7.56 -5.86 21.72
C LYS A 70 6.47 -6.91 21.82
N LEU A 71 6.33 -7.79 20.82
CA LEU A 71 5.22 -8.75 20.75
C LEU A 71 5.44 -10.00 21.60
N LYS A 72 6.68 -10.49 21.71
CA LYS A 72 6.99 -11.74 22.44
C LYS A 72 6.55 -11.73 23.91
N PRO A 73 6.79 -10.65 24.72
CA PRO A 73 6.36 -10.61 26.11
C PRO A 73 4.84 -10.69 26.29
N GLN A 74 4.06 -10.30 25.28
CA GLN A 74 2.59 -10.35 25.28
C GLN A 74 2.04 -11.54 24.48
N GLY A 75 2.84 -12.60 24.28
CA GLY A 75 2.45 -13.81 23.57
C GLY A 75 2.08 -13.57 22.11
N TYR A 76 2.69 -12.58 21.46
CA TYR A 76 2.44 -12.13 20.09
C TYR A 76 1.03 -11.58 19.84
N LEU A 77 0.26 -11.28 20.89
CA LEU A 77 -1.00 -10.57 20.81
C LEU A 77 -0.75 -9.06 20.60
N TYR A 78 -1.70 -8.39 20.01
CA TYR A 78 -1.73 -6.92 19.94
C TYR A 78 -3.13 -6.40 19.75
N THR A 79 -3.33 -5.14 20.11
CA THR A 79 -4.59 -4.43 19.95
C THR A 79 -4.65 -3.76 18.58
N LEU A 80 -5.73 -4.01 17.84
CA LEU A 80 -6.15 -3.26 16.68
C LEU A 80 -7.19 -2.21 17.12
N ALA A 81 -6.90 -0.94 16.91
CA ALA A 81 -7.84 0.17 17.10
C ALA A 81 -8.43 0.55 15.73
N ILE A 82 -9.72 0.36 15.54
CA ILE A 82 -10.46 0.72 14.33
C ILE A 82 -11.06 2.10 14.55
N LEU A 83 -10.50 3.10 13.86
CA LEU A 83 -10.81 4.52 14.04
C LEU A 83 -11.87 4.95 13.01
N GLY A 84 -13.12 4.94 13.42
CA GLY A 84 -14.28 5.44 12.67
C GLY A 84 -15.00 6.54 13.44
N ASN A 85 -16.33 6.62 13.30
CA ASN A 85 -17.18 7.52 14.08
C ASN A 85 -17.09 7.25 15.60
N SER A 86 -16.79 6.02 15.96
CA SER A 86 -16.37 5.58 17.30
C SER A 86 -15.16 4.66 17.15
N THR A 87 -14.28 4.67 18.16
CA THR A 87 -13.14 3.75 18.18
C THR A 87 -13.58 2.37 18.66
N GLU A 88 -13.29 1.34 17.88
CA GLU A 88 -13.48 -0.05 18.27
C GLU A 88 -12.10 -0.69 18.51
N TYR A 89 -12.00 -1.51 19.57
CA TYR A 89 -10.78 -2.25 19.88
C TYR A 89 -10.99 -3.74 19.69
N ARG A 90 -10.00 -4.39 19.07
CA ARG A 90 -9.97 -5.83 18.87
C ARG A 90 -8.57 -6.37 19.19
N ILE A 91 -8.51 -7.52 19.86
CA ILE A 91 -7.24 -8.25 20.08
C ILE A 91 -7.05 -9.25 18.94
N ILE A 92 -5.90 -9.17 18.29
CA ILE A 92 -5.51 -10.06 17.19
C ILE A 92 -4.56 -11.14 17.71
N GLY A 93 -4.86 -12.39 17.40
CA GLY A 93 -4.13 -13.56 17.85
C GLY A 93 -3.48 -14.40 16.74
N ALA A 94 -3.58 -14.01 15.48
CA ALA A 94 -3.15 -14.81 14.32
C ALA A 94 -1.62 -15.01 14.22
N ILE A 95 -0.81 -14.16 14.87
CA ILE A 95 0.65 -14.29 14.87
C ILE A 95 1.07 -15.19 16.02
N ASN A 96 1.74 -16.31 15.72
CA ASN A 96 2.19 -17.27 16.72
C ASN A 96 3.66 -17.06 17.13
N ASN A 97 4.48 -16.52 16.22
CA ASN A 97 5.90 -16.29 16.45
C ASN A 97 6.44 -15.18 15.53
N VAL A 98 7.59 -14.60 15.91
CA VAL A 98 8.36 -13.67 15.05
C VAL A 98 9.83 -14.06 15.12
N LEU A 99 10.42 -14.40 13.96
CA LEU A 99 11.84 -14.62 13.78
C LEU A 99 12.54 -13.35 13.27
N VAL A 100 13.81 -13.20 13.63
CA VAL A 100 14.64 -12.08 13.18
C VAL A 100 15.72 -12.60 12.24
N ALA A 101 15.54 -12.38 10.95
CA ALA A 101 16.36 -12.98 9.90
C ALA A 101 17.87 -12.77 10.07
N PRO A 102 18.39 -11.58 10.45
CA PRO A 102 19.83 -11.39 10.67
C PRO A 102 20.43 -12.22 11.81
N SER A 103 19.64 -12.57 12.82
CA SER A 103 20.12 -13.35 13.99
C SER A 103 19.73 -14.82 13.95
N GLU A 104 18.75 -15.18 13.12
CA GLU A 104 18.16 -16.53 13.06
C GLU A 104 18.00 -17.01 11.61
N PRO A 105 19.01 -16.83 10.71
CA PRO A 105 18.84 -17.09 9.28
C PRO A 105 18.45 -18.55 9.00
N ASP A 106 19.08 -19.51 9.66
CA ASP A 106 18.79 -20.93 9.48
C ASP A 106 17.37 -21.29 9.94
N ALA A 107 16.86 -20.65 11.00
CA ALA A 107 15.49 -20.86 11.45
C ALA A 107 14.48 -20.38 10.41
N VAL A 108 14.75 -19.25 9.75
CA VAL A 108 13.92 -18.72 8.65
C VAL A 108 13.96 -19.67 7.45
N ILE A 109 15.14 -20.09 7.02
CA ILE A 109 15.33 -21.02 5.89
C ILE A 109 14.61 -22.35 6.18
N ASN A 110 14.83 -22.91 7.37
CA ASN A 110 14.19 -24.15 7.81
C ASN A 110 12.66 -24.03 7.84
N LEU A 111 12.12 -22.87 8.25
CA LEU A 111 10.68 -22.64 8.26
C LEU A 111 10.10 -22.63 6.84
N ILE A 112 10.75 -21.94 5.89
CA ILE A 112 10.38 -21.96 4.47
C ILE A 112 10.47 -23.37 3.90
N GLY A 113 11.50 -24.13 4.31
CA GLY A 113 11.76 -25.51 3.89
C GLY A 113 10.76 -26.54 4.43
N LYS A 114 9.85 -26.20 5.34
CA LYS A 114 8.86 -27.14 5.91
C LYS A 114 7.71 -27.41 4.93
N PRO A 115 7.17 -28.64 4.87
CA PRO A 115 6.00 -28.96 4.08
C PRO A 115 4.73 -28.27 4.60
N SER A 116 4.66 -27.93 5.89
CA SER A 116 3.55 -27.20 6.50
C SER A 116 3.48 -25.74 6.06
N THR A 117 4.59 -25.14 5.63
CA THR A 117 4.59 -23.80 5.03
C THR A 117 4.03 -23.86 3.61
N GLN A 118 2.80 -23.39 3.43
CA GLN A 118 2.06 -23.47 2.18
C GLN A 118 1.91 -22.12 1.50
N LEU A 119 1.94 -21.03 2.29
CA LEU A 119 1.85 -19.65 1.83
C LEU A 119 2.97 -18.82 2.44
N ILE A 120 3.70 -18.12 1.60
CA ILE A 120 4.62 -17.06 2.02
C ILE A 120 4.07 -15.74 1.51
N SER A 121 4.03 -14.72 2.36
CA SER A 121 3.58 -13.39 1.98
C SER A 121 4.55 -12.31 2.43
N SER A 122 4.47 -11.11 1.84
CA SER A 122 5.40 -10.03 2.14
C SER A 122 4.77 -8.65 2.17
N THR A 123 5.20 -7.84 3.14
CA THR A 123 4.99 -6.39 3.22
C THR A 123 6.29 -5.73 3.67
N ILE A 124 7.25 -5.58 2.74
CA ILE A 124 8.61 -5.12 2.99
C ILE A 124 8.93 -3.75 2.41
N THR A 125 7.92 -3.09 1.83
CA THR A 125 7.96 -1.81 1.10
C THR A 125 8.73 -1.86 -0.22
N GLU A 126 8.49 -0.92 -1.13
CA GLU A 126 9.15 -0.84 -2.44
C GLU A 126 10.68 -0.95 -2.36
N LYS A 127 11.28 -0.31 -1.31
CA LYS A 127 12.72 -0.38 -1.07
C LYS A 127 13.23 -1.78 -0.77
N GLY A 128 12.41 -2.63 -0.17
CA GLY A 128 12.75 -4.02 0.14
C GLY A 128 12.91 -4.88 -1.11
N TYR A 129 12.12 -4.59 -2.16
CA TYR A 129 12.22 -5.29 -3.45
C TYR A 129 13.34 -4.78 -4.33
N GLY A 130 13.95 -3.63 -4.02
CA GLY A 130 15.08 -3.11 -4.78
C GLY A 130 14.77 -2.83 -6.24
N LEU A 131 13.67 -2.14 -6.49
CA LEU A 131 13.23 -1.81 -7.84
C LEU A 131 13.96 -0.58 -8.39
N ALA A 132 14.34 -0.65 -9.67
CA ALA A 132 14.80 0.47 -10.46
C ALA A 132 14.12 0.42 -11.84
N SER A 133 13.59 1.56 -12.28
CA SER A 133 12.89 1.66 -13.58
C SER A 133 11.76 0.63 -13.78
N GLY A 134 11.12 0.19 -12.71
CA GLY A 134 10.00 -0.76 -12.76
C GLY A 134 10.40 -2.24 -12.84
N GLU A 135 11.66 -2.57 -12.58
CA GLU A 135 12.19 -3.94 -12.55
C GLU A 135 13.09 -4.13 -11.33
N VAL A 136 13.41 -5.38 -10.99
CA VAL A 136 14.39 -5.69 -9.93
C VAL A 136 15.78 -5.23 -10.37
N ASP A 137 16.41 -4.39 -9.58
CA ASP A 137 17.79 -3.93 -9.83
C ASP A 137 18.81 -4.97 -9.37
N PHE A 138 19.17 -5.86 -10.28
CA PHE A 138 20.18 -6.88 -10.01
C PHE A 138 21.59 -6.32 -9.79
N SER A 139 21.84 -5.03 -10.04
CA SER A 139 23.13 -4.37 -9.75
C SER A 139 23.27 -3.95 -8.28
N ARG A 140 22.23 -4.01 -7.49
CA ARG A 140 22.27 -3.70 -6.06
C ARG A 140 23.29 -4.55 -5.33
N ALA A 141 24.05 -3.92 -4.43
CA ALA A 141 25.16 -4.56 -3.72
C ALA A 141 24.72 -5.81 -2.89
N ASP A 142 23.55 -5.75 -2.28
CA ASP A 142 23.00 -6.88 -1.50
C ASP A 142 22.61 -8.06 -2.41
N ILE A 143 21.97 -7.81 -3.57
CA ILE A 143 21.62 -8.86 -4.55
C ILE A 143 22.88 -9.42 -5.20
N GLN A 144 23.88 -8.58 -5.53
CA GLN A 144 25.16 -9.05 -6.06
C GLN A 144 25.93 -9.90 -5.05
N ALA A 145 25.89 -9.55 -3.76
CA ALA A 145 26.47 -10.37 -2.70
C ALA A 145 25.79 -11.77 -2.63
N GLU A 146 24.48 -11.82 -2.75
CA GLU A 146 23.72 -13.09 -2.79
C GLU A 146 23.94 -13.86 -4.08
N ALA A 147 24.15 -13.19 -5.23
CA ALA A 147 24.56 -13.83 -6.48
C ALA A 147 25.97 -14.46 -6.38
N ALA A 148 26.85 -13.91 -5.56
CA ALA A 148 28.16 -14.49 -5.29
C ALA A 148 28.11 -15.65 -4.26
N SER A 149 27.26 -15.54 -3.22
CA SER A 149 27.07 -16.58 -2.20
C SER A 149 25.71 -16.44 -1.53
N LEU A 150 24.97 -17.55 -1.42
CA LEU A 150 23.70 -17.67 -0.68
C LEU A 150 23.87 -18.16 0.77
N GLU A 151 25.09 -18.27 1.28
CA GLU A 151 25.31 -18.78 2.65
C GLU A 151 24.67 -17.90 3.73
N SER A 152 24.69 -16.57 3.53
CA SER A 152 24.15 -15.60 4.47
C SER A 152 23.20 -14.64 3.77
N PRO A 153 21.95 -15.06 3.47
CA PRO A 153 21.00 -14.23 2.76
C PRO A 153 20.58 -13.01 3.61
N THR A 154 20.36 -11.89 2.94
CA THR A 154 19.94 -10.62 3.57
C THR A 154 18.67 -10.06 2.93
N THR A 155 18.39 -10.43 1.68
CA THR A 155 17.19 -10.02 0.97
C THR A 155 16.09 -11.09 1.08
N ILE A 156 14.85 -10.70 0.82
CA ILE A 156 13.75 -11.67 0.70
C ILE A 156 14.06 -12.72 -0.38
N TYR A 157 14.71 -12.31 -1.48
CA TYR A 157 15.04 -13.20 -2.59
C TYR A 157 15.98 -14.32 -2.16
N GLY A 158 17.03 -13.99 -1.41
CA GLY A 158 18.00 -14.95 -0.90
C GLY A 158 17.38 -15.94 0.09
N PHE A 159 16.53 -15.46 1.02
CA PHE A 159 15.82 -16.34 1.94
C PHE A 159 14.87 -17.29 1.21
N LEU A 160 14.10 -16.79 0.23
CA LEU A 160 13.19 -17.60 -0.57
C LEU A 160 13.96 -18.62 -1.42
N ALA A 161 15.05 -18.22 -2.08
CA ALA A 161 15.87 -19.12 -2.88
C ALA A 161 16.46 -20.26 -2.00
N ARG A 162 17.03 -19.93 -0.84
CA ARG A 162 17.56 -20.92 0.11
C ARG A 162 16.49 -21.90 0.61
N GLY A 163 15.32 -21.39 0.96
CA GLY A 163 14.21 -22.22 1.42
C GLY A 163 13.70 -23.16 0.32
N ILE A 164 13.65 -22.69 -0.94
CA ILE A 164 13.29 -23.52 -2.11
C ILE A 164 14.36 -24.59 -2.36
N ILE A 165 15.65 -24.25 -2.32
CA ILE A 165 16.76 -25.22 -2.42
C ILE A 165 16.60 -26.30 -1.34
N GLN A 166 16.31 -25.92 -0.11
CA GLN A 166 16.11 -26.87 0.98
C GLN A 166 14.89 -27.79 0.76
N ARG A 167 13.79 -27.28 0.16
CA ARG A 167 12.65 -28.13 -0.21
C ARG A 167 13.05 -29.20 -1.20
N VAL A 168 13.84 -28.86 -2.20
CA VAL A 168 14.36 -29.81 -3.21
C VAL A 168 15.27 -30.83 -2.56
N GLN A 169 16.21 -30.41 -1.71
CA GLN A 169 17.12 -31.30 -0.98
C GLN A 169 16.39 -32.26 -0.05
N ASN A 170 15.27 -31.83 0.53
CA ASN A 170 14.41 -32.66 1.37
C ASN A 170 13.41 -33.50 0.58
N GLU A 171 13.51 -33.52 -0.76
CA GLU A 171 12.61 -34.26 -1.67
C GLU A 171 11.12 -33.95 -1.45
N LEU A 172 10.78 -32.70 -1.06
CA LEU A 172 9.41 -32.33 -0.79
C LEU A 172 8.61 -32.17 -2.07
N ASN A 173 7.48 -32.85 -2.14
CA ASN A 173 6.50 -32.70 -3.22
C ASN A 173 5.42 -31.63 -2.89
N SER A 174 5.51 -30.99 -1.72
CA SER A 174 4.53 -29.98 -1.31
C SER A 174 4.73 -28.69 -2.09
N LYS A 175 3.64 -28.19 -2.67
CA LYS A 175 3.60 -26.94 -3.42
C LYS A 175 3.68 -25.73 -2.49
N LEU A 176 4.09 -24.59 -3.04
CA LEU A 176 4.26 -23.34 -2.29
C LEU A 176 3.67 -22.17 -3.08
N THR A 177 2.93 -21.30 -2.42
CA THR A 177 2.52 -20.01 -2.98
C THR A 177 3.28 -18.88 -2.31
N ILE A 178 3.81 -17.95 -3.11
CA ILE A 178 4.52 -16.75 -2.65
C ILE A 178 3.72 -15.53 -3.13
N MET A 179 3.26 -14.71 -2.20
CA MET A 179 2.32 -13.61 -2.46
C MET A 179 2.90 -12.27 -2.03
N CYS A 180 2.89 -11.31 -2.94
CA CYS A 180 3.17 -9.92 -2.59
C CYS A 180 1.92 -9.24 -2.05
N CYS A 181 2.04 -8.62 -0.86
CA CYS A 181 0.99 -7.84 -0.22
C CYS A 181 1.39 -6.36 -0.02
N ASP A 182 2.38 -5.88 -0.76
CA ASP A 182 2.75 -4.46 -0.79
C ASP A 182 1.93 -3.67 -1.81
N ASN A 183 1.88 -2.37 -1.64
CA ASN A 183 1.21 -1.45 -2.56
C ASN A 183 2.08 -1.17 -3.80
N ILE A 184 2.42 -2.24 -4.53
CA ILE A 184 3.18 -2.21 -5.77
C ILE A 184 2.48 -3.06 -6.82
N SER A 185 2.37 -2.56 -8.05
CA SER A 185 1.84 -3.36 -9.16
C SER A 185 2.83 -4.46 -9.53
N LYS A 186 2.32 -5.63 -9.89
CA LYS A 186 3.12 -6.79 -10.33
C LYS A 186 4.10 -7.32 -9.28
N GLY A 187 3.79 -7.17 -8.00
CA GLY A 187 4.66 -7.59 -6.91
C GLY A 187 5.05 -9.07 -6.95
N GLY A 188 4.15 -9.94 -7.40
CA GLY A 188 4.43 -11.36 -7.61
C GLY A 188 5.48 -11.61 -8.71
N GLU A 189 5.45 -10.83 -9.81
CA GLU A 189 6.45 -10.92 -10.88
C GLU A 189 7.85 -10.51 -10.39
N PHE A 190 7.94 -9.47 -9.53
CA PHE A 190 9.23 -9.06 -8.95
C PHE A 190 9.79 -10.13 -8.02
N LEU A 191 8.95 -10.73 -7.16
CA LEU A 191 9.37 -11.84 -6.31
C LEU A 191 9.86 -13.02 -7.14
N LYS A 192 9.14 -13.38 -8.20
CA LYS A 192 9.54 -14.43 -9.14
C LYS A 192 10.88 -14.11 -9.78
N SER A 193 11.03 -12.93 -10.36
CA SER A 193 12.24 -12.51 -11.06
C SER A 193 13.48 -12.58 -10.16
N GLY A 194 13.41 -12.04 -8.94
CA GLY A 194 14.53 -12.05 -8.00
C GLY A 194 14.88 -13.46 -7.52
N VAL A 195 13.89 -14.28 -7.21
CA VAL A 195 14.10 -15.67 -6.78
C VAL A 195 14.65 -16.53 -7.93
N GLU A 196 14.06 -16.46 -9.13
CA GLU A 196 14.55 -17.23 -10.28
C GLU A 196 15.99 -16.83 -10.68
N HIS A 197 16.34 -15.53 -10.54
CA HIS A 197 17.72 -15.07 -10.79
C HIS A 197 18.71 -15.80 -9.90
N LEU A 198 18.48 -15.85 -8.57
CA LEU A 198 19.38 -16.51 -7.64
C LEU A 198 19.39 -18.04 -7.79
N LEU A 199 18.23 -18.66 -8.02
CA LEU A 199 18.15 -20.09 -8.28
C LEU A 199 18.88 -20.50 -9.56
N ASN A 200 18.82 -19.69 -10.60
CA ASN A 200 19.53 -19.96 -11.85
C ASN A 200 21.06 -19.98 -11.66
N ILE A 201 21.57 -19.15 -10.75
CA ILE A 201 23.02 -19.08 -10.47
C ILE A 201 23.45 -20.24 -9.56
N HIS A 202 22.69 -20.54 -8.52
CA HIS A 202 23.16 -21.43 -7.43
C HIS A 202 22.63 -22.84 -7.51
N ALA A 203 21.44 -23.07 -8.10
CA ALA A 203 20.77 -24.38 -8.10
C ALA A 203 19.77 -24.48 -9.26
N PRO A 204 20.23 -24.68 -10.53
CA PRO A 204 19.34 -24.77 -11.70
C PRO A 204 18.28 -25.88 -11.59
N GLU A 205 18.58 -26.97 -10.88
CA GLU A 205 17.63 -28.04 -10.58
C GLU A 205 16.49 -27.54 -9.69
N ALA A 206 16.79 -26.69 -8.69
CA ALA A 206 15.78 -26.08 -7.82
C ALA A 206 14.94 -25.04 -8.58
N LEU A 207 15.53 -24.34 -9.57
CA LEU A 207 14.76 -23.48 -10.49
C LEU A 207 13.74 -24.29 -11.29
N SER A 208 14.14 -25.45 -11.83
CA SER A 208 13.25 -26.34 -12.58
C SER A 208 12.11 -26.87 -11.71
N TRP A 209 12.40 -27.22 -10.46
CA TRP A 209 11.40 -27.61 -9.47
C TRP A 209 10.47 -26.44 -9.11
N ALA A 210 11.02 -25.25 -8.86
CA ALA A 210 10.24 -24.07 -8.49
C ALA A 210 9.22 -23.71 -9.58
N ARG A 211 9.59 -23.76 -10.85
CA ARG A 211 8.69 -23.50 -11.99
C ARG A 211 7.48 -24.43 -12.06
N GLN A 212 7.56 -25.61 -11.46
CA GLN A 212 6.48 -26.61 -11.44
C GLN A 212 5.67 -26.58 -10.13
N ASN A 213 6.26 -26.13 -9.04
CA ASN A 213 5.72 -26.31 -7.69
C ASN A 213 5.49 -24.99 -6.92
N VAL A 214 5.97 -23.86 -7.46
CA VAL A 214 5.82 -22.55 -6.80
C VAL A 214 5.03 -21.60 -7.68
N SER A 215 3.97 -21.01 -7.12
CA SER A 215 3.30 -19.87 -7.73
C SER A 215 3.74 -18.57 -7.05
N PHE A 216 3.95 -17.55 -7.88
CA PHE A 216 4.20 -16.19 -7.43
C PHE A 216 2.99 -15.34 -7.80
N ILE A 217 2.27 -14.82 -6.82
CA ILE A 217 1.02 -14.11 -7.04
C ILE A 217 1.09 -12.68 -6.48
N SER A 218 0.33 -11.80 -7.12
CA SER A 218 0.13 -10.43 -6.67
C SER A 218 -1.15 -10.32 -5.85
N SER A 219 -1.22 -9.31 -4.98
CA SER A 219 -2.48 -8.90 -4.36
C SER A 219 -2.60 -7.37 -4.33
N MET A 220 -3.80 -6.87 -4.51
CA MET A 220 -4.13 -5.47 -4.28
C MET A 220 -4.68 -5.33 -2.87
N VAL A 221 -4.00 -4.51 -2.08
CA VAL A 221 -4.31 -4.24 -0.68
C VAL A 221 -4.75 -2.79 -0.53
N ASP A 222 -5.82 -2.57 0.21
CA ASP A 222 -6.32 -1.23 0.51
C ASP A 222 -6.86 -1.16 1.93
N ARG A 223 -6.09 -0.55 2.78
CA ARG A 223 -6.41 -0.15 4.14
C ARG A 223 -5.36 0.84 4.63
N VAL A 224 -5.74 1.80 5.43
CA VAL A 224 -4.80 2.73 6.03
C VAL A 224 -4.41 2.29 7.43
N SER A 225 -3.12 2.33 7.70
CA SER A 225 -2.56 2.06 9.02
C SER A 225 -1.45 3.07 9.31
N PRO A 226 -1.72 4.12 10.10
CA PRO A 226 -0.71 5.09 10.50
C PRO A 226 0.41 4.47 11.35
N ALA A 227 1.48 5.25 11.53
CA ALA A 227 2.50 4.89 12.50
C ALA A 227 1.92 4.90 13.92
N THR A 228 2.29 3.91 14.74
CA THR A 228 1.92 3.86 16.15
C THR A 228 2.65 4.96 16.91
N ASP A 229 1.91 5.80 17.58
CA ASP A 229 2.39 6.87 18.45
C ASP A 229 2.03 6.62 19.93
N ASP A 230 2.43 7.52 20.83
CA ASP A 230 2.14 7.39 22.24
C ASP A 230 0.66 7.69 22.56
N ALA A 231 0.01 8.56 21.77
CA ALA A 231 -1.42 8.83 21.92
C ALA A 231 -2.28 7.57 21.69
N LEU A 232 -1.93 6.76 20.69
CA LEU A 232 -2.58 5.46 20.47
C LEU A 232 -2.37 4.50 21.65
N LYS A 233 -1.14 4.42 22.19
CA LYS A 233 -0.85 3.55 23.35
C LYS A 233 -1.63 3.98 24.59
N ASP A 234 -1.71 5.28 24.83
CA ASP A 234 -2.45 5.86 25.96
C ASP A 234 -3.96 5.62 25.82
N SER A 235 -4.52 5.74 24.61
CA SER A 235 -5.92 5.44 24.37
C SER A 235 -6.24 3.96 24.57
N VAL A 236 -5.40 3.07 24.02
CA VAL A 236 -5.53 1.61 24.23
C VAL A 236 -5.48 1.27 25.71
N LEU A 237 -4.50 1.78 26.46
CA LEU A 237 -4.39 1.54 27.90
C LEU A 237 -5.64 2.03 28.65
N ARG A 238 -6.11 3.25 28.38
CA ARG A 238 -7.27 3.85 29.04
C ARG A 238 -8.54 3.04 28.80
N ASP A 239 -8.75 2.60 27.54
CA ASP A 239 -10.02 2.04 27.11
C ASP A 239 -10.07 0.50 27.24
N THR A 240 -8.93 -0.18 27.21
CA THR A 240 -8.84 -1.64 27.37
C THR A 240 -8.31 -2.08 28.73
N ASN A 241 -7.72 -1.17 29.52
CA ASN A 241 -7.03 -1.42 30.77
C ASN A 241 -5.81 -2.37 30.65
N CYS A 242 -5.29 -2.54 29.42
CA CYS A 242 -4.10 -3.36 29.14
C CYS A 242 -2.97 -2.52 28.57
N VAL A 243 -1.74 -2.77 29.01
CA VAL A 243 -0.53 -2.22 28.40
C VAL A 243 -0.21 -3.04 27.16
N ASP A 244 -0.23 -2.41 26.00
CA ASP A 244 0.18 -3.00 24.71
C ASP A 244 1.42 -2.27 24.18
N ALA A 245 2.51 -2.99 23.97
CA ALA A 245 3.78 -2.42 23.49
C ALA A 245 3.76 -2.16 21.98
N ALA A 246 2.80 -2.73 21.25
CA ALA A 246 2.74 -2.68 19.79
C ALA A 246 1.30 -2.60 19.26
N PRO A 247 0.42 -1.73 19.78
CA PRO A 247 -0.89 -1.58 19.18
C PRO A 247 -0.78 -1.02 17.77
N VAL A 248 -1.80 -1.25 16.94
CA VAL A 248 -1.93 -0.64 15.61
C VAL A 248 -3.28 0.01 15.46
N SER A 249 -3.34 1.12 14.71
CA SER A 249 -4.58 1.76 14.33
C SER A 249 -4.86 1.59 12.84
N THR A 250 -6.15 1.64 12.51
CA THR A 250 -6.62 1.51 11.13
C THR A 250 -8.00 2.16 10.95
N GLU A 251 -8.40 2.34 9.70
CA GLU A 251 -9.76 2.72 9.32
C GLU A 251 -10.73 1.52 9.34
N PRO A 252 -12.06 1.75 9.35
CA PRO A 252 -13.06 0.68 9.19
C PRO A 252 -12.97 -0.03 7.84
N PHE A 253 -12.69 0.71 6.76
CA PHE A 253 -12.57 0.15 5.41
C PHE A 253 -11.40 -0.83 5.32
N THR A 254 -11.62 -1.92 4.58
CA THR A 254 -10.58 -2.87 4.21
C THR A 254 -10.94 -3.52 2.89
N GLN A 255 -9.94 -3.69 2.02
CA GLN A 255 -10.10 -4.45 0.77
C GLN A 255 -8.83 -5.27 0.51
N TRP A 256 -9.01 -6.54 0.19
CA TRP A 256 -7.94 -7.43 -0.24
C TRP A 256 -8.39 -8.21 -1.47
N VAL A 257 -7.77 -7.91 -2.59
CA VAL A 257 -7.99 -8.63 -3.85
C VAL A 257 -6.75 -9.47 -4.12
N ILE A 258 -6.93 -10.74 -4.39
CA ILE A 258 -5.86 -11.74 -4.49
C ILE A 258 -5.94 -12.43 -5.85
N GLU A 259 -4.83 -12.53 -6.54
CA GLU A 259 -4.71 -13.33 -7.75
C GLU A 259 -4.92 -14.82 -7.43
N ASP A 260 -5.93 -15.46 -8.04
CA ASP A 260 -6.30 -16.86 -7.77
C ASP A 260 -5.46 -17.84 -8.60
N ASN A 261 -4.15 -17.83 -8.35
CA ASN A 261 -3.19 -18.71 -9.01
C ASN A 261 -2.32 -19.44 -7.96
N PHE A 262 -2.97 -20.08 -7.00
CA PHE A 262 -2.30 -20.82 -5.93
C PHE A 262 -1.71 -22.15 -6.47
N ALA A 263 -0.47 -22.43 -6.13
CA ALA A 263 0.17 -23.70 -6.51
C ALA A 263 -0.38 -24.89 -5.71
N GLY A 264 -0.71 -24.67 -4.43
CA GLY A 264 -1.16 -25.71 -3.49
C GLY A 264 -2.49 -25.35 -2.82
N ALA A 265 -2.56 -25.59 -1.50
CA ALA A 265 -3.74 -25.23 -0.73
C ALA A 265 -3.95 -23.71 -0.74
N ARG A 266 -5.19 -23.31 -0.89
CA ARG A 266 -5.64 -21.92 -0.87
C ARG A 266 -6.42 -21.65 0.41
N PRO A 267 -6.03 -20.68 1.25
CA PRO A 267 -6.86 -20.24 2.38
C PRO A 267 -8.20 -19.71 1.86
N ASN A 268 -9.30 -20.02 2.53
CA ASN A 268 -10.63 -19.53 2.14
C ASN A 268 -10.87 -18.09 2.61
N PHE A 269 -9.99 -17.16 2.24
CA PHE A 269 -10.10 -15.74 2.60
C PHE A 269 -11.37 -15.07 2.04
N ASP A 270 -12.00 -15.64 1.02
CA ASP A 270 -13.31 -15.21 0.54
C ASP A 270 -14.42 -15.33 1.61
N LYS A 271 -14.32 -16.28 2.53
CA LYS A 271 -15.26 -16.38 3.68
C LYS A 271 -15.15 -15.20 4.65
N VAL A 272 -14.04 -14.48 4.60
CA VAL A 272 -13.75 -13.35 5.50
C VAL A 272 -13.57 -12.03 4.76
N GLY A 273 -14.05 -11.95 3.51
CA GLY A 273 -14.20 -10.72 2.75
C GLY A 273 -13.09 -10.39 1.77
N ALA A 274 -12.10 -11.27 1.57
CA ALA A 274 -11.17 -11.09 0.46
C ALA A 274 -11.81 -11.51 -0.88
N VAL A 275 -11.31 -10.95 -1.99
CA VAL A 275 -11.82 -11.22 -3.33
C VAL A 275 -10.74 -11.94 -4.14
N PHE A 276 -11.05 -13.11 -4.67
CA PHE A 276 -10.15 -13.83 -5.58
C PHE A 276 -10.48 -13.53 -7.03
N VAL A 277 -9.44 -13.23 -7.83
CA VAL A 277 -9.58 -12.85 -9.24
C VAL A 277 -8.51 -13.51 -10.11
N ASN A 278 -8.82 -13.73 -11.38
CA ASN A 278 -7.83 -14.24 -12.34
C ASN A 278 -6.89 -13.13 -12.85
N ASP A 279 -7.32 -11.87 -12.80
CA ASP A 279 -6.55 -10.71 -13.25
C ASP A 279 -6.73 -9.57 -12.24
N ILE A 280 -5.64 -9.16 -11.61
CA ILE A 280 -5.63 -8.15 -10.58
C ILE A 280 -5.50 -6.72 -11.13
N GLU A 281 -5.00 -6.57 -12.35
CA GLU A 281 -4.70 -5.26 -12.95
C GLU A 281 -5.89 -4.30 -13.01
N PRO A 282 -7.14 -4.74 -13.30
CA PRO A 282 -8.31 -3.87 -13.25
C PRO A 282 -8.56 -3.24 -11.88
N PHE A 283 -8.27 -3.97 -10.79
CA PHE A 283 -8.43 -3.50 -9.42
C PHE A 283 -7.34 -2.52 -9.02
N GLU A 284 -6.09 -2.80 -9.38
CA GLU A 284 -4.98 -1.88 -9.19
C GLU A 284 -5.25 -0.55 -9.92
N ARG A 285 -5.72 -0.61 -11.17
CA ARG A 285 -6.10 0.57 -11.95
C ARG A 285 -7.25 1.34 -11.32
N MET A 286 -8.30 0.67 -10.87
CA MET A 286 -9.41 1.31 -10.18
C MET A 286 -8.91 2.08 -8.96
N LYS A 287 -8.16 1.43 -8.07
CA LYS A 287 -7.58 2.07 -6.89
C LYS A 287 -6.73 3.30 -7.26
N LEU A 288 -5.86 3.19 -8.26
CA LEU A 288 -4.99 4.29 -8.70
C LEU A 288 -5.79 5.48 -9.26
N ARG A 289 -6.82 5.19 -10.09
CA ARG A 289 -7.58 6.21 -10.81
C ARG A 289 -8.68 6.87 -9.99
N TYR A 290 -9.25 6.17 -9.01
CA TYR A 290 -10.30 6.69 -8.14
C TYR A 290 -9.71 7.15 -6.81
N LEU A 291 -9.29 6.23 -5.93
CA LEU A 291 -8.81 6.55 -4.59
C LEU A 291 -7.55 7.43 -4.61
N ASN A 292 -6.50 6.96 -5.27
CA ASN A 292 -5.23 7.67 -5.22
C ASN A 292 -5.27 9.00 -6.01
N ALA A 293 -6.05 9.05 -7.08
CA ALA A 293 -6.29 10.29 -7.83
C ALA A 293 -7.04 11.32 -7.00
N ALA A 294 -8.13 10.92 -6.34
CA ALA A 294 -8.90 11.76 -5.43
C ALA A 294 -8.06 12.26 -4.25
N HIS A 295 -7.19 11.39 -3.70
CA HIS A 295 -6.29 11.75 -2.60
C HIS A 295 -5.31 12.87 -3.02
N THR A 296 -4.79 12.78 -4.25
CA THR A 296 -3.93 13.85 -4.80
C THR A 296 -4.72 15.15 -5.04
N MET A 297 -5.98 15.07 -5.50
CA MET A 297 -6.84 16.25 -5.64
C MET A 297 -7.08 16.91 -4.27
N ALA A 298 -7.54 16.12 -3.28
CA ALA A 298 -7.83 16.62 -1.94
C ALA A 298 -6.62 17.28 -1.29
N SER A 299 -5.46 16.63 -1.35
CA SER A 299 -4.23 17.17 -0.73
C SER A 299 -3.73 18.44 -1.42
N THR A 300 -3.83 18.52 -2.74
CA THR A 300 -3.45 19.72 -3.51
C THR A 300 -4.36 20.89 -3.16
N LEU A 301 -5.68 20.69 -3.23
CA LEU A 301 -6.66 21.74 -2.95
C LEU A 301 -6.65 22.14 -1.46
N GLY A 302 -6.51 21.18 -0.56
CA GLY A 302 -6.42 21.42 0.88
C GLY A 302 -5.19 22.23 1.26
N TYR A 303 -4.00 21.87 0.75
CA TYR A 303 -2.80 22.64 1.00
C TYR A 303 -2.93 24.10 0.52
N LEU A 304 -3.42 24.30 -0.70
CA LEU A 304 -3.64 25.66 -1.26
C LEU A 304 -4.76 26.44 -0.54
N SER A 305 -5.63 25.75 0.19
CA SER A 305 -6.66 26.36 1.04
C SER A 305 -6.17 26.70 2.44
N GLY A 306 -4.93 26.30 2.79
CA GLY A 306 -4.34 26.48 4.11
C GLY A 306 -4.72 25.38 5.11
N ASP A 307 -5.31 24.27 4.66
CA ASP A 307 -5.69 23.15 5.48
C ASP A 307 -4.48 22.22 5.75
N THR A 308 -4.39 21.68 6.96
CA THR A 308 -3.32 20.76 7.33
C THR A 308 -3.63 19.34 6.87
N TYR A 309 -4.91 18.93 6.98
CA TYR A 309 -5.35 17.57 6.74
C TYR A 309 -6.38 17.47 5.63
N VAL A 310 -6.46 16.29 5.00
CA VAL A 310 -7.39 16.01 3.90
C VAL A 310 -8.85 16.16 4.33
N HIS A 311 -9.23 15.70 5.53
CA HIS A 311 -10.61 15.81 6.00
C HIS A 311 -11.05 17.27 6.14
N GLU A 312 -10.15 18.17 6.59
CA GLU A 312 -10.44 19.61 6.71
C GLU A 312 -10.78 20.23 5.34
N ALA A 313 -10.08 19.78 4.28
CA ALA A 313 -10.40 20.20 2.91
C ALA A 313 -11.81 19.76 2.49
N LEU A 314 -12.21 18.54 2.88
CA LEU A 314 -13.53 17.99 2.54
C LEU A 314 -14.66 18.54 3.44
N GLU A 315 -14.35 19.16 4.56
CA GLU A 315 -15.32 19.93 5.35
C GLU A 315 -15.74 21.23 4.65
N ARG A 316 -14.97 21.69 3.64
CA ARG A 316 -15.31 22.86 2.83
C ARG A 316 -16.30 22.49 1.74
N PRO A 317 -17.53 23.06 1.73
CA PRO A 317 -18.57 22.67 0.75
C PRO A 317 -18.13 22.84 -0.71
N GLU A 318 -17.35 23.87 -1.01
CA GLU A 318 -16.86 24.14 -2.37
C GLU A 318 -15.86 23.09 -2.84
N ILE A 319 -14.91 22.66 -1.99
CA ILE A 319 -13.93 21.62 -2.31
C ILE A 319 -14.61 20.26 -2.39
N PHE A 320 -15.47 19.94 -1.43
CA PHE A 320 -16.25 18.71 -1.43
C PHE A 320 -17.05 18.55 -2.74
N LYS A 321 -17.81 19.60 -3.11
CA LYS A 321 -18.60 19.60 -4.34
C LYS A 321 -17.73 19.45 -5.56
N PHE A 322 -16.63 20.21 -5.66
CA PHE A 322 -15.70 20.16 -6.79
C PHE A 322 -15.11 18.76 -6.95
N MET A 323 -14.63 18.14 -5.86
CA MET A 323 -14.07 16.81 -5.90
C MET A 323 -15.09 15.73 -6.27
N SER A 324 -16.29 15.79 -5.68
CA SER A 324 -17.38 14.87 -6.04
C SER A 324 -17.70 15.00 -7.54
N ASP A 325 -17.89 16.22 -8.04
CA ASP A 325 -18.14 16.47 -9.44
C ASP A 325 -16.99 15.98 -10.35
N ALA A 326 -15.72 16.18 -9.96
CA ALA A 326 -14.57 15.68 -10.70
C ALA A 326 -14.56 14.16 -10.80
N LEU A 327 -14.87 13.47 -9.71
CA LEU A 327 -14.92 12.00 -9.67
C LEU A 327 -16.06 11.47 -10.54
N TYR A 328 -17.26 12.01 -10.41
CA TYR A 328 -18.44 11.54 -11.17
C TYR A 328 -18.40 11.95 -12.64
N LYS A 329 -17.94 13.16 -12.97
CA LYS A 329 -17.99 13.71 -14.35
C LYS A 329 -16.74 13.44 -15.15
N ASN A 330 -15.55 13.35 -14.52
CA ASN A 330 -14.29 13.15 -15.24
C ASN A 330 -13.68 11.78 -15.01
N VAL A 331 -13.68 11.24 -13.78
CA VAL A 331 -13.04 9.95 -13.51
C VAL A 331 -13.96 8.79 -13.92
N LEU A 332 -15.16 8.73 -13.40
CA LEU A 332 -16.10 7.62 -13.61
C LEU A 332 -16.32 7.25 -15.09
N PRO A 333 -16.57 8.19 -16.00
CA PRO A 333 -16.79 7.85 -17.42
C PRO A 333 -15.51 7.51 -18.19
N ASN A 334 -14.31 7.76 -17.62
CA ASN A 334 -13.03 7.64 -18.32
C ASN A 334 -12.02 6.68 -17.64
N ALA A 335 -12.36 6.13 -16.48
CA ALA A 335 -11.57 5.14 -15.79
C ALA A 335 -12.41 3.88 -15.55
N ALA A 336 -12.07 2.81 -16.28
CA ALA A 336 -12.80 1.56 -16.18
C ALA A 336 -12.72 0.96 -14.76
N VAL A 337 -13.83 0.36 -14.31
CA VAL A 337 -13.92 -0.44 -13.09
C VAL A 337 -13.88 -1.94 -13.43
N PRO A 338 -13.47 -2.82 -12.51
CA PRO A 338 -13.55 -4.26 -12.69
C PRO A 338 -15.00 -4.73 -12.92
N ARG A 339 -15.15 -5.82 -13.66
CA ARG A 339 -16.47 -6.39 -13.93
C ARG A 339 -17.19 -6.75 -12.63
N GLY A 340 -18.41 -6.30 -12.46
CA GLY A 340 -19.25 -6.56 -11.28
C GLY A 340 -19.06 -5.54 -10.15
N TYR A 341 -18.22 -4.52 -10.35
CA TYR A 341 -18.06 -3.41 -9.42
C TYR A 341 -18.80 -2.17 -9.94
N ASP A 342 -19.39 -1.39 -9.02
CA ASP A 342 -19.95 -0.08 -9.31
C ASP A 342 -18.94 1.01 -8.97
N GLY A 343 -18.65 1.87 -9.94
CA GLY A 343 -17.70 2.97 -9.74
C GLY A 343 -18.27 4.10 -8.88
N GLY A 344 -19.59 4.27 -8.87
CA GLY A 344 -20.29 5.23 -8.01
C GLY A 344 -20.18 4.83 -6.54
N ASP A 345 -20.47 3.57 -6.22
CA ASP A 345 -20.33 3.04 -4.86
C ASP A 345 -18.87 3.20 -4.37
N TYR A 346 -17.90 2.91 -5.24
CA TYR A 346 -16.49 3.08 -4.89
C TYR A 346 -16.11 4.55 -4.66
N ILE A 347 -16.69 5.50 -5.40
CA ILE A 347 -16.51 6.94 -5.16
C ILE A 347 -17.06 7.34 -3.80
N GLU A 348 -18.24 6.84 -3.42
CA GLU A 348 -18.83 7.10 -2.11
C GLU A 348 -17.93 6.58 -0.97
N ASP A 349 -17.40 5.38 -1.10
CA ASP A 349 -16.44 4.83 -0.16
C ASP A 349 -15.19 5.72 -0.02
N VAL A 350 -14.62 6.18 -1.15
CA VAL A 350 -13.45 7.08 -1.16
C VAL A 350 -13.75 8.40 -0.44
N ILE A 351 -14.89 9.01 -0.71
CA ILE A 351 -15.31 10.26 -0.08
C ILE A 351 -15.49 10.08 1.43
N ASN A 352 -16.20 9.04 1.84
CA ASN A 352 -16.44 8.72 3.26
C ASN A 352 -15.13 8.49 4.01
N ARG A 353 -14.16 7.82 3.40
CA ARG A 353 -12.83 7.60 3.99
C ARG A 353 -12.07 8.89 4.21
N PHE A 354 -12.14 9.83 3.25
CA PHE A 354 -11.44 11.12 3.34
C PHE A 354 -12.06 12.07 4.36
N GLN A 355 -13.35 11.93 4.65
CA GLN A 355 -14.03 12.70 5.69
C GLN A 355 -13.74 12.20 7.11
N ASN A 356 -13.07 11.06 7.27
CA ASN A 356 -12.76 10.49 8.58
C ASN A 356 -11.70 11.32 9.34
N SER A 357 -12.13 12.20 10.21
CA SER A 357 -11.26 13.04 11.04
C SER A 357 -10.47 12.27 12.10
N SER A 358 -10.89 11.05 12.43
CA SER A 358 -10.17 10.17 13.38
C SER A 358 -8.85 9.63 12.79
N LEU A 359 -8.66 9.74 11.46
CA LEU A 359 -7.44 9.37 10.76
C LEU A 359 -6.94 10.56 9.91
N PRO A 360 -6.31 11.56 10.52
CA PRO A 360 -5.89 12.76 9.83
C PRO A 360 -4.71 12.47 8.89
N TYR A 361 -4.94 12.62 7.56
CA TYR A 361 -3.88 12.58 6.54
C TYR A 361 -3.35 13.98 6.30
N ALA A 362 -2.08 14.23 6.59
CA ALA A 362 -1.49 15.53 6.29
C ALA A 362 -1.38 15.75 4.77
N ASN A 363 -1.86 16.89 4.29
CA ASN A 363 -1.86 17.25 2.88
C ASN A 363 -0.44 17.19 2.28
N LEU A 364 0.57 17.69 2.99
CA LEU A 364 1.98 17.62 2.55
C LEU A 364 2.52 16.19 2.48
N GLN A 365 2.11 15.31 3.38
CA GLN A 365 2.52 13.90 3.33
C GLN A 365 1.92 13.18 2.13
N VAL A 366 0.66 13.43 1.83
CA VAL A 366 0.00 12.91 0.63
C VAL A 366 0.63 13.48 -0.64
N GLY A 367 0.99 14.76 -0.62
CA GLY A 367 1.68 15.47 -1.70
C GLY A 367 3.15 15.08 -1.92
N THR A 368 3.75 14.24 -1.05
CA THR A 368 5.09 13.69 -1.26
C THR A 368 5.15 12.90 -2.57
N ASP A 369 6.26 13.02 -3.33
CA ASP A 369 6.50 12.33 -4.60
C ASP A 369 5.39 12.58 -5.66
N SER A 370 4.70 13.72 -5.59
CA SER A 370 3.53 14.00 -6.42
C SER A 370 3.85 14.01 -7.92
N SER A 371 5.06 14.42 -8.32
CA SER A 371 5.51 14.40 -9.71
C SER A 371 5.52 13.00 -10.32
N GLN A 372 5.78 11.98 -9.53
CA GLN A 372 5.74 10.58 -9.96
C GLN A 372 4.30 10.01 -9.88
N LYS A 373 3.57 10.39 -8.83
CA LYS A 373 2.22 9.89 -8.56
C LYS A 373 1.20 10.33 -9.60
N ILE A 374 1.20 11.59 -10.05
CA ILE A 374 0.20 12.09 -11.02
C ILE A 374 0.29 11.40 -12.37
N GLN A 375 1.45 10.86 -12.76
CA GLN A 375 1.63 10.11 -14.01
C GLN A 375 0.71 8.90 -14.09
N GLN A 376 0.52 8.20 -12.98
CA GLN A 376 -0.34 7.00 -12.92
C GLN A 376 -1.78 7.35 -12.51
N ARG A 377 -1.96 8.42 -11.73
CA ARG A 377 -3.24 8.78 -11.11
C ARG A 377 -4.16 9.58 -12.03
N TRP A 378 -3.60 10.55 -12.77
CA TRP A 378 -4.38 11.50 -13.58
C TRP A 378 -4.16 11.37 -15.07
N PHE A 379 -2.90 11.32 -15.53
CA PHE A 379 -2.57 11.45 -16.95
C PHE A 379 -3.27 10.46 -17.87
N PRO A 380 -3.34 9.15 -17.56
CA PRO A 380 -4.02 8.21 -18.42
C PRO A 380 -5.54 8.43 -18.46
N THR A 381 -6.16 8.94 -17.37
CA THR A 381 -7.59 9.26 -17.34
C THR A 381 -7.88 10.53 -18.17
N ILE A 382 -6.98 11.51 -18.13
CA ILE A 382 -7.07 12.72 -18.99
C ILE A 382 -6.98 12.33 -20.47
N ASP A 383 -6.01 11.50 -20.84
CA ASP A 383 -5.87 11.02 -22.22
C ASP A 383 -7.12 10.27 -22.69
N GLN A 384 -7.69 9.42 -21.82
CA GLN A 384 -8.92 8.70 -22.14
C GLN A 384 -10.11 9.63 -22.31
N ALA A 385 -10.22 10.66 -21.45
CA ALA A 385 -11.28 11.66 -21.55
C ALA A 385 -11.19 12.45 -22.89
N LEU A 386 -9.99 12.82 -23.31
CA LEU A 386 -9.79 13.46 -24.62
C LEU A 386 -10.15 12.53 -25.78
N ILE A 387 -9.80 11.23 -25.71
CA ILE A 387 -10.19 10.24 -26.72
C ILE A 387 -11.71 10.11 -26.79
N ASN A 388 -12.38 10.07 -25.64
CA ASN A 388 -13.83 9.99 -25.53
C ASN A 388 -14.55 11.31 -25.89
N LYS A 389 -13.80 12.39 -26.11
CA LYS A 389 -14.34 13.76 -26.27
C LYS A 389 -15.21 14.19 -25.08
N ALA A 390 -14.87 13.70 -23.90
CA ALA A 390 -15.53 14.03 -22.66
C ALA A 390 -15.02 15.36 -22.09
N ASP A 391 -15.74 15.90 -21.10
CA ASP A 391 -15.28 17.07 -20.35
C ASP A 391 -13.97 16.77 -19.62
N THR A 392 -13.01 17.69 -19.68
CA THR A 392 -11.70 17.60 -19.03
C THR A 392 -11.44 18.81 -18.12
N SER A 393 -12.44 19.65 -17.89
CA SER A 393 -12.29 20.93 -17.18
C SER A 393 -11.80 20.73 -15.74
N TYR A 394 -12.34 19.76 -15.02
CA TYR A 394 -11.91 19.45 -13.65
C TYR A 394 -10.45 19.00 -13.59
N PHE A 395 -9.99 18.17 -14.54
CA PHE A 395 -8.59 17.78 -14.60
C PHE A 395 -7.67 18.96 -14.99
N ALA A 396 -8.12 19.84 -15.89
CA ALA A 396 -7.37 21.03 -16.23
C ALA A 396 -7.21 21.95 -15.02
N PHE A 397 -8.27 22.10 -14.21
CA PHE A 397 -8.21 22.83 -12.94
C PHE A 397 -7.23 22.15 -11.96
N CYS A 398 -7.35 20.83 -11.76
CA CYS A 398 -6.48 20.10 -10.86
C CYS A 398 -5.01 20.20 -11.25
N LEU A 399 -4.67 20.13 -12.55
CA LEU A 399 -3.29 20.30 -13.02
C LEU A 399 -2.78 21.74 -12.82
N GLY A 400 -3.62 22.73 -13.09
CA GLY A 400 -3.29 24.14 -12.81
C GLY A 400 -3.02 24.36 -11.32
N ALA A 401 -3.90 23.85 -10.46
CA ALA A 401 -3.73 23.90 -9.01
C ALA A 401 -2.46 23.14 -8.53
N TRP A 402 -2.18 21.96 -9.12
CA TRP A 402 -0.97 21.20 -8.78
C TRP A 402 0.31 21.96 -9.11
N VAL A 403 0.37 22.66 -10.24
CA VAL A 403 1.53 23.51 -10.58
C VAL A 403 1.74 24.60 -9.53
N ILE A 404 0.65 25.23 -9.07
CA ILE A 404 0.72 26.26 -8.03
C ILE A 404 1.13 25.65 -6.67
N PHE A 405 0.60 24.46 -6.32
CA PHE A 405 1.02 23.70 -5.14
C PHE A 405 2.54 23.45 -5.14
N ILE A 406 3.11 22.94 -6.24
CA ILE A 406 4.56 22.71 -6.35
C ILE A 406 5.32 24.04 -6.14
N ARG A 407 4.85 25.12 -6.77
CA ARG A 407 5.50 26.44 -6.68
C ARG A 407 5.48 26.98 -5.24
N GLU A 408 4.36 26.93 -4.57
CA GLU A 408 4.22 27.39 -3.17
C GLU A 408 4.99 26.49 -2.20
N ALA A 409 4.93 25.18 -2.36
CA ALA A 409 5.68 24.23 -1.53
C ALA A 409 7.20 24.39 -1.69
N LEU A 410 7.68 24.75 -2.89
CA LEU A 410 9.08 25.13 -3.13
C LEU A 410 9.45 26.43 -2.40
N GLN A 411 8.62 27.46 -2.52
CA GLN A 411 8.86 28.77 -1.88
C GLN A 411 8.90 28.64 -0.35
N ASN A 412 8.04 27.79 0.20
CA ASN A 412 7.97 27.52 1.64
C ASN A 412 8.99 26.47 2.12
N ASN A 413 9.82 25.92 1.25
CA ASN A 413 10.79 24.86 1.54
C ASN A 413 10.19 23.59 2.19
N VAL A 414 8.97 23.25 1.83
CA VAL A 414 8.25 22.07 2.33
C VAL A 414 7.99 20.99 1.27
N LEU A 415 8.40 21.23 0.01
CA LEU A 415 8.26 20.24 -1.06
C LEU A 415 9.17 19.03 -0.80
N ASN A 416 8.56 17.86 -0.67
CA ASN A 416 9.23 16.57 -0.60
C ASN A 416 8.95 15.77 -1.88
N ASP A 417 9.81 15.92 -2.88
CA ASP A 417 9.66 15.28 -4.19
C ASP A 417 11.05 14.98 -4.76
N PRO A 418 11.31 13.80 -5.36
CA PRO A 418 12.60 13.43 -5.93
C PRO A 418 13.03 14.35 -7.08
N LYS A 419 12.08 15.08 -7.70
CA LYS A 419 12.33 16.05 -8.76
C LYS A 419 12.45 17.50 -8.26
N THR A 420 12.60 17.71 -6.94
CA THR A 420 12.69 19.06 -6.34
C THR A 420 13.77 19.93 -6.99
N SER A 421 14.94 19.37 -7.33
CA SER A 421 16.00 20.10 -8.03
C SER A 421 15.54 20.59 -9.41
N ASN A 422 14.89 19.72 -10.18
CA ASN A 422 14.40 20.06 -11.52
C ASN A 422 13.35 21.20 -11.48
N PHE A 423 12.47 21.19 -10.49
CA PHE A 423 11.51 22.29 -10.28
C PHE A 423 12.20 23.59 -9.89
N LYS A 424 13.24 23.54 -9.06
CA LYS A 424 14.05 24.71 -8.66
C LYS A 424 14.84 25.33 -9.81
N ASP A 425 15.18 24.56 -10.82
CA ASP A 425 15.96 25.02 -11.98
C ASP A 425 15.13 25.86 -12.97
N VAL A 426 13.82 25.85 -12.84
CA VAL A 426 12.91 26.67 -13.65
C VAL A 426 12.94 28.11 -13.16
N LYS A 427 13.60 29.00 -13.93
CA LYS A 427 13.89 30.41 -13.54
C LYS A 427 12.99 31.44 -14.23
N THR A 428 12.03 31.01 -15.04
CA THR A 428 11.14 31.93 -15.76
C THR A 428 10.03 32.46 -14.85
N ALA A 429 9.60 33.70 -15.13
CA ALA A 429 8.40 34.29 -14.53
C ALA A 429 7.15 34.02 -15.38
N ASP A 430 7.31 33.58 -16.63
CA ASP A 430 6.19 33.23 -17.50
C ASP A 430 5.49 31.97 -17.03
N LEU A 431 4.21 32.10 -16.69
CA LEU A 431 3.42 30.99 -16.15
C LEU A 431 3.24 29.83 -17.13
N ASN A 432 3.16 30.11 -18.44
CA ASN A 432 3.07 29.05 -19.45
C ASN A 432 4.33 28.18 -19.45
N GLU A 433 5.50 28.84 -19.41
CA GLU A 433 6.78 28.15 -19.37
C GLU A 433 6.93 27.34 -18.07
N VAL A 434 6.47 27.86 -16.92
CA VAL A 434 6.45 27.15 -15.64
C VAL A 434 5.56 25.90 -15.73
N ILE A 435 4.34 26.04 -16.23
CA ILE A 435 3.39 24.93 -16.38
C ILE A 435 3.99 23.84 -17.28
N GLU A 436 4.50 24.23 -18.45
CA GLU A 436 5.11 23.30 -19.39
C GLU A 436 6.31 22.58 -18.78
N SER A 437 7.20 23.29 -18.10
CA SER A 437 8.40 22.73 -17.47
C SER A 437 8.07 21.80 -16.31
N TYR A 438 7.09 22.16 -15.46
CA TYR A 438 6.71 21.33 -14.33
C TYR A 438 6.01 20.05 -14.78
N LEU A 439 5.12 20.14 -15.79
CA LEU A 439 4.48 18.98 -16.36
C LEU A 439 5.46 18.07 -17.11
N LYS A 440 6.45 18.61 -17.82
CA LYS A 440 7.54 17.82 -18.42
C LYS A 440 8.38 17.13 -17.35
N THR A 441 8.66 17.80 -16.23
CA THR A 441 9.35 17.18 -15.08
C THR A 441 8.56 15.99 -14.54
N ALA A 442 7.22 16.03 -14.63
CA ALA A 442 6.34 14.90 -14.32
C ALA A 442 6.10 13.97 -15.53
N ASN A 443 6.92 13.99 -16.57
CA ASN A 443 6.83 13.15 -17.78
C ASN A 443 5.50 13.29 -18.56
N ALA A 444 4.82 14.44 -18.47
CA ALA A 444 3.54 14.67 -19.17
C ALA A 444 3.70 14.66 -20.70
N ASP A 445 4.89 14.97 -21.21
CA ASP A 445 5.21 14.97 -22.64
C ASP A 445 5.08 13.59 -23.33
N GLN A 446 5.01 12.51 -22.54
CA GLN A 446 4.71 11.17 -23.01
C GLN A 446 3.20 10.93 -23.26
N PHE A 447 2.32 11.85 -22.84
CA PHE A 447 0.88 11.74 -22.91
C PHE A 447 0.29 12.67 -23.98
N LYS A 448 -0.89 12.28 -24.53
CA LYS A 448 -1.54 13.02 -25.62
C LYS A 448 -2.05 14.38 -25.19
N PHE A 449 -2.57 14.49 -23.97
CA PHE A 449 -3.12 15.74 -23.46
C PHE A 449 -2.09 16.88 -23.48
N PHE A 450 -0.82 16.58 -23.26
CA PHE A 450 0.24 17.61 -23.25
C PHE A 450 0.42 18.32 -24.59
N LYS A 451 0.05 17.66 -25.70
CA LYS A 451 0.06 18.22 -27.07
C LYS A 451 -1.26 18.87 -27.45
N ASN A 452 -2.29 18.81 -26.59
CA ASN A 452 -3.58 19.40 -26.85
C ASN A 452 -3.61 20.87 -26.40
N ALA A 453 -3.48 21.80 -27.35
CA ALA A 453 -3.41 23.24 -27.07
C ALA A 453 -4.61 23.76 -26.27
N ASN A 454 -5.83 23.28 -26.56
CA ASN A 454 -7.03 23.71 -25.85
C ASN A 454 -7.01 23.28 -24.38
N PHE A 455 -6.61 22.04 -24.11
CA PHE A 455 -6.47 21.53 -22.75
C PHE A 455 -5.39 22.30 -21.99
N MET A 456 -4.21 22.50 -22.57
CA MET A 456 -3.11 23.24 -21.94
C MET A 456 -3.45 24.71 -21.69
N ASN A 457 -4.21 25.35 -22.60
CA ASN A 457 -4.73 26.70 -22.37
C ASN A 457 -5.70 26.74 -21.17
N SER A 458 -6.56 25.71 -21.03
CA SER A 458 -7.45 25.58 -19.87
C SER A 458 -6.67 25.40 -18.57
N VAL A 459 -5.61 24.57 -18.56
CA VAL A 459 -4.71 24.43 -17.42
C VAL A 459 -4.12 25.78 -17.01
N ASN A 460 -3.64 26.57 -17.98
CA ASN A 460 -3.09 27.89 -17.71
C ASN A 460 -4.14 28.87 -17.13
N GLN A 461 -5.35 28.93 -17.72
CA GLN A 461 -6.44 29.77 -17.23
C GLN A 461 -6.79 29.46 -15.76
N HIS A 462 -6.87 28.18 -15.40
CA HIS A 462 -7.14 27.77 -14.01
C HIS A 462 -5.97 28.07 -13.07
N ALA A 463 -4.73 27.87 -13.49
CA ALA A 463 -3.57 28.27 -12.71
C ALA A 463 -3.55 29.78 -12.44
N GLN A 464 -3.87 30.62 -13.46
CA GLN A 464 -4.01 32.06 -13.30
C GLN A 464 -5.13 32.43 -12.31
N ALA A 465 -6.29 31.75 -12.40
CA ALA A 465 -7.40 31.97 -11.48
C ALA A 465 -7.00 31.64 -10.02
N VAL A 466 -6.29 30.54 -9.80
CA VAL A 466 -5.78 30.17 -8.47
C VAL A 466 -4.80 31.20 -7.92
N ILE A 467 -3.89 31.72 -8.75
CA ILE A 467 -2.95 32.79 -8.35
C ILE A 467 -3.69 34.08 -7.99
N ALA A 468 -4.67 34.48 -8.82
CA ALA A 468 -5.32 35.76 -8.69
C ALA A 468 -6.32 35.83 -7.53
N LYS A 469 -7.02 34.73 -7.22
CA LYS A 469 -8.16 34.71 -6.31
C LYS A 469 -8.01 33.75 -5.15
N GLY A 470 -6.95 32.92 -5.13
CA GLY A 470 -6.82 31.76 -4.26
C GLY A 470 -7.70 30.59 -4.73
N VAL A 471 -7.35 29.37 -4.32
CA VAL A 471 -7.98 28.14 -4.81
C VAL A 471 -9.47 28.06 -4.49
N LYS A 472 -9.88 28.52 -3.29
CA LYS A 472 -11.31 28.49 -2.87
C LYS A 472 -12.19 29.33 -3.78
N GLN A 473 -11.83 30.58 -4.02
CA GLN A 473 -12.60 31.45 -4.90
C GLN A 473 -12.54 30.99 -6.36
N ALA A 474 -11.40 30.46 -6.79
CA ALA A 474 -11.28 29.90 -8.13
C ALA A 474 -12.20 28.66 -8.35
N ILE A 475 -12.43 27.85 -7.31
CA ILE A 475 -13.40 26.73 -7.34
C ILE A 475 -14.85 27.26 -7.37
N ILE A 476 -15.16 28.30 -6.59
CA ILE A 476 -16.52 28.88 -6.57
C ILE A 476 -16.88 29.47 -7.94
N ASP A 477 -15.92 30.06 -8.63
CA ASP A 477 -16.09 30.69 -9.94
C ASP A 477 -16.01 29.67 -11.12
N PHE A 478 -15.62 28.40 -10.83
CA PHE A 478 -15.48 27.31 -11.80
C PHE A 478 -16.85 26.75 -12.22
#